data_3be570f356a3bf03d5b387cc6c0d5966
#
_entry.id   3be570f356a3bf03d5b387cc6c0d5966
#
_cell.length_a   1.000
_cell.length_b   1.000
_cell.length_c   1.000
_cell.angle_alpha   90.00
_cell.angle_beta   90.00
_cell.angle_gamma   90.00
#
_symmetry.space_group_name_H-M   'P 1'
#
loop_
_entity.id
_entity.type
_entity.pdbx_description
1 polymer ?
#
loop_
_entity_poly.entity_id
_entity_poly.type
_entity_poly.pdbx_seq_one_letter_code
_entity_poly.pdbx_strand_id
1 'polypeptide(L)'
;MKQKYQTVGAIDNDGHLKCYKQEMNDFFRQHKGEKVVIKFEVLGDEPSASLKAYYYKVVVPAFVQALWERGTRRTQEDVEYMLRTFSPIMIAEEFDKDGSISTRIKKIAEVTHEELCEHIETLKQFAAEDFGIYIEDPRTLK
;
A
#
# COMPACT_ATOMS: atom_id res chain seq x y z
N MET A 1 5.29 -24.95 11.15
CA MET A 1 4.29 -23.87 11.03
C MET A 1 4.91 -22.56 11.54
N LYS A 2 4.85 -21.51 10.75
CA LYS A 2 5.39 -20.22 11.13
C LYS A 2 4.41 -19.49 12.05
N GLN A 3 4.87 -19.13 13.24
CA GLN A 3 4.11 -18.26 14.10
C GLN A 3 4.61 -16.83 13.92
N LYS A 4 3.68 -15.90 13.86
CA LYS A 4 3.98 -14.51 13.61
C LYS A 4 3.29 -13.63 14.65
N TYR A 5 4.04 -12.74 15.25
CA TYR A 5 3.51 -11.71 16.15
C TYR A 5 3.82 -10.35 15.54
N GLN A 6 2.82 -9.51 15.46
CA GLN A 6 2.98 -8.13 15.00
C GLN A 6 2.33 -7.19 16.00
N THR A 7 2.98 -6.08 16.26
CA THR A 7 2.46 -5.04 17.14
C THR A 7 2.90 -3.68 16.61
N VAL A 8 2.25 -2.64 17.10
CA VAL A 8 2.59 -1.26 16.78
C VAL A 8 3.10 -0.60 18.06
N GLY A 9 4.15 0.18 17.92
CA GLY A 9 4.72 0.94 19.02
C GLY A 9 5.21 2.29 18.55
N ALA A 10 5.85 3.02 19.43
CA ALA A 10 6.44 4.31 19.10
C ALA A 10 7.88 4.36 19.65
N ILE A 11 8.72 5.08 18.96
CA ILE A 11 10.07 5.40 19.47
C ILE A 11 10.00 6.82 20.01
N ASP A 12 10.31 6.99 21.29
CA ASP A 12 10.28 8.31 21.92
C ASP A 12 11.50 9.16 21.52
N ASN A 13 11.54 10.41 22.01
CA ASN A 13 12.61 11.33 21.65
C ASN A 13 13.99 10.89 22.18
N ASP A 14 14.02 10.00 23.15
CA ASP A 14 15.25 9.47 23.71
C ASP A 14 15.71 8.17 23.01
N GLY A 15 14.96 7.74 22.01
CA GLY A 15 15.27 6.52 21.25
C GLY A 15 14.79 5.23 21.91
N HIS A 16 13.86 5.29 22.85
CA HIS A 16 13.32 4.12 23.53
C HIS A 16 12.01 3.64 22.89
N LEU A 17 11.88 2.33 22.74
CA LEU A 17 10.68 1.73 22.20
C LEU A 17 9.56 1.71 23.24
N LYS A 18 8.41 2.25 22.88
CA LYS A 18 7.16 2.21 23.66
C LYS A 18 6.16 1.34 22.94
N CYS A 19 5.80 0.21 23.53
CA CYS A 19 4.82 -0.71 22.94
C CYS A 19 4.10 -1.47 24.07
N TYR A 20 3.02 -2.17 23.70
CA TYR A 20 2.30 -3.01 24.63
C TYR A 20 3.10 -4.29 24.88
N LYS A 21 3.71 -4.40 26.04
CA LYS A 21 4.72 -5.41 26.33
C LYS A 21 4.15 -6.76 26.78
N GLN A 22 2.91 -6.80 27.27
CA GLN A 22 2.36 -8.05 27.83
C GLN A 22 2.25 -9.15 26.77
N GLU A 23 1.64 -8.84 25.64
CA GLU A 23 1.52 -9.82 24.55
C GLU A 23 2.86 -10.20 23.97
N MET A 24 3.77 -9.24 23.85
CA MET A 24 5.11 -9.49 23.36
C MET A 24 5.89 -10.42 24.30
N ASN A 25 5.77 -10.19 25.61
CA ASN A 25 6.41 -11.05 26.60
C ASN A 25 5.82 -12.45 26.59
N ASP A 26 4.53 -12.58 26.39
CA ASP A 26 3.86 -13.89 26.27
C ASP A 26 4.37 -14.65 25.06
N PHE A 27 4.55 -13.96 23.94
CA PHE A 27 5.15 -14.54 22.74
C PHE A 27 6.58 -15.01 23.01
N PHE A 28 7.37 -14.21 23.72
CA PHE A 28 8.73 -14.57 24.07
C PHE A 28 8.79 -15.81 24.94
N ARG A 29 7.86 -15.95 25.90
CA ARG A 29 7.80 -17.15 26.78
C ARG A 29 7.46 -18.41 26.00
N GLN A 30 6.57 -18.28 24.99
CA GLN A 30 6.15 -19.43 24.18
C GLN A 30 7.25 -19.91 23.23
N HIS A 31 8.22 -19.06 22.92
CA HIS A 31 9.24 -19.34 21.91
C HIS A 31 10.65 -19.26 22.44
N LYS A 32 10.85 -19.61 23.72
CA LYS A 32 12.18 -19.64 24.34
C LYS A 32 13.12 -20.55 23.55
N GLY A 33 14.31 -20.04 23.27
CA GLY A 33 15.34 -20.81 22.56
C GLY A 33 15.19 -20.85 21.06
N GLU A 34 14.12 -20.30 20.51
CA GLU A 34 13.90 -20.26 19.07
C GLU A 34 14.52 -19.03 18.43
N LYS A 35 14.93 -19.17 17.19
CA LYS A 35 15.45 -18.04 16.41
C LYS A 35 14.28 -17.28 15.80
N VAL A 36 14.34 -15.96 15.84
CA VAL A 36 13.25 -15.11 15.35
C VAL A 36 13.81 -14.09 14.36
N VAL A 37 12.95 -13.63 13.46
CA VAL A 37 13.21 -12.48 12.61
C VAL A 37 12.58 -11.25 13.26
N ILE A 38 13.37 -10.21 13.43
CA ILE A 38 12.90 -8.94 14.00
C ILE A 38 12.92 -7.90 12.88
N LYS A 39 11.77 -7.26 12.66
CA LYS A 39 11.62 -6.27 11.60
C LYS A 39 11.01 -5.00 12.17
N PHE A 40 11.66 -3.87 11.92
CA PHE A 40 11.12 -2.55 12.28
C PHE A 40 10.78 -1.79 11.01
N GLU A 41 9.59 -1.26 10.94
CA GLU A 41 9.15 -0.41 9.85
C GLU A 41 8.61 0.89 10.41
N VAL A 42 9.00 2.01 9.80
CA VAL A 42 8.42 3.30 10.16
C VAL A 42 7.06 3.41 9.48
N LEU A 43 6.02 3.61 10.30
CA LEU A 43 4.68 3.87 9.76
C LEU A 43 4.63 5.32 9.31
N GLY A 44 4.32 5.52 8.03
CA GLY A 44 4.01 6.84 7.52
C GLY A 44 2.57 7.21 7.82
N ASP A 45 2.20 8.43 7.50
CA ASP A 45 0.84 8.90 7.65
C ASP A 45 -0.09 8.12 6.72
N GLU A 46 -1.20 7.62 7.25
CA GLU A 46 -2.20 6.94 6.45
C GLU A 46 -2.83 7.90 5.43
N PRO A 47 -3.23 7.41 4.25
CA PRO A 47 -3.98 8.24 3.32
C PRO A 47 -5.25 8.78 3.97
N SER A 48 -5.56 10.05 3.73
CA SER A 48 -6.80 10.63 4.22
C SER A 48 -8.01 9.93 3.59
N ALA A 49 -9.15 10.00 4.29
CA ALA A 49 -10.41 9.46 3.75
C ALA A 49 -10.78 10.13 2.43
N SER A 50 -10.52 11.44 2.31
CA SER A 50 -10.78 12.19 1.08
C SER A 50 -9.92 11.70 -0.09
N LEU A 51 -8.64 11.43 0.16
CA LEU A 51 -7.73 10.94 -0.87
C LEU A 51 -8.13 9.53 -1.33
N LYS A 52 -8.47 8.64 -0.39
CA LYS A 52 -8.96 7.30 -0.73
C LYS A 52 -10.26 7.38 -1.55
N ALA A 53 -11.18 8.26 -1.15
CA ALA A 53 -12.43 8.46 -1.87
C ALA A 53 -12.17 8.95 -3.30
N TYR A 54 -11.27 9.90 -3.47
CA TYR A 54 -10.88 10.37 -4.78
C TYR A 54 -10.31 9.23 -5.63
N TYR A 55 -9.42 8.42 -5.06
CA TYR A 55 -8.83 7.29 -5.76
C TYR A 55 -9.89 6.29 -6.23
N TYR A 56 -10.76 5.83 -5.32
CA TYR A 56 -11.74 4.79 -5.62
C TYR A 56 -12.96 5.27 -6.38
N LYS A 57 -13.35 6.55 -6.25
CA LYS A 57 -14.58 7.09 -6.86
C LYS A 57 -14.34 7.89 -8.12
N VAL A 58 -13.12 8.36 -8.35
CA VAL A 58 -12.82 9.20 -9.52
C VAL A 58 -11.72 8.56 -10.37
N VAL A 59 -10.56 8.26 -9.78
CA VAL A 59 -9.41 7.80 -10.56
C VAL A 59 -9.65 6.42 -11.15
N VAL A 60 -9.98 5.45 -10.33
CA VAL A 60 -10.20 4.06 -10.80
C VAL A 60 -11.39 3.98 -11.78
N PRO A 61 -12.55 4.59 -11.49
CA PRO A 61 -13.67 4.56 -12.45
C PRO A 61 -13.36 5.21 -13.80
N ALA A 62 -12.48 6.23 -13.84
CA ALA A 62 -12.08 6.81 -15.11
C ALA A 62 -11.40 5.78 -16.01
N PHE A 63 -10.56 4.91 -15.44
CA PHE A 63 -9.93 3.83 -16.19
C PHE A 63 -10.91 2.73 -16.55
N VAL A 64 -11.84 2.39 -15.67
CA VAL A 64 -12.89 1.42 -15.97
C VAL A 64 -13.68 1.87 -17.19
N GLN A 65 -14.09 3.14 -17.22
CA GLN A 65 -14.83 3.72 -18.34
C GLN A 65 -14.00 3.74 -19.63
N ALA A 66 -12.73 4.15 -19.55
CA ALA A 66 -11.86 4.21 -20.71
C ALA A 66 -11.64 2.81 -21.31
N LEU A 67 -11.48 1.79 -20.48
CA LEU A 67 -11.34 0.40 -20.95
C LEU A 67 -12.64 -0.09 -21.58
N TRP A 68 -13.79 0.25 -21.02
CA TRP A 68 -15.09 -0.11 -21.58
C TRP A 68 -15.28 0.44 -22.98
N GLU A 69 -14.91 1.70 -23.17
CA GLU A 69 -14.98 2.35 -24.48
C GLU A 69 -14.08 1.68 -25.53
N ARG A 70 -13.03 1.02 -25.07
CA ARG A 70 -12.13 0.24 -25.93
C ARG A 70 -12.53 -1.21 -26.08
N GLY A 71 -13.70 -1.60 -25.54
CA GLY A 71 -14.23 -2.96 -25.65
C GLY A 71 -13.77 -3.92 -24.56
N THR A 72 -13.02 -3.45 -23.57
CA THR A 72 -12.55 -4.29 -22.46
C THR A 72 -13.43 -4.05 -21.24
N ARG A 73 -14.17 -5.07 -20.84
CA ARG A 73 -15.07 -5.01 -19.68
C ARG A 73 -14.45 -5.74 -18.51
N ARG A 74 -14.09 -5.01 -17.48
CA ARG A 74 -13.52 -5.56 -16.24
C ARG A 74 -14.17 -4.89 -15.05
N THR A 75 -14.16 -5.58 -13.92
CA THR A 75 -14.67 -5.02 -12.66
C THR A 75 -13.75 -3.91 -12.17
N GLN A 76 -14.28 -3.05 -11.30
CA GLN A 76 -13.48 -2.01 -10.68
C GLN A 76 -12.32 -2.60 -9.89
N GLU A 77 -12.52 -3.73 -9.21
CA GLU A 77 -11.46 -4.40 -8.45
C GLU A 77 -10.33 -4.88 -9.36
N ASP A 78 -10.67 -5.48 -10.49
CA ASP A 78 -9.67 -5.94 -11.45
C ASP A 78 -8.86 -4.78 -12.04
N VAL A 79 -9.53 -3.69 -12.38
CA VAL A 79 -8.87 -2.51 -12.92
C VAL A 79 -7.98 -1.86 -11.86
N GLU A 80 -8.45 -1.72 -10.63
CA GLU A 80 -7.66 -1.15 -9.55
C GLU A 80 -6.39 -1.97 -9.29
N TYR A 81 -6.49 -3.29 -9.28
CA TYR A 81 -5.31 -4.14 -9.13
C TYR A 81 -4.33 -3.94 -10.30
N MET A 82 -4.83 -3.91 -11.52
CA MET A 82 -4.01 -3.66 -12.70
C MET A 82 -3.27 -2.33 -12.60
N LEU A 83 -3.96 -1.27 -12.14
CA LEU A 83 -3.34 0.05 -12.00
C LEU A 83 -2.19 0.04 -10.99
N ARG A 84 -2.30 -0.72 -9.92
CA ARG A 84 -1.21 -0.84 -8.94
C ARG A 84 0.04 -1.47 -9.56
N THR A 85 -0.11 -2.33 -10.55
CA THR A 85 1.05 -2.95 -11.20
C THR A 85 1.85 -1.96 -12.05
N PHE A 86 1.29 -0.82 -12.42
CA PHE A 86 1.96 0.18 -13.25
C PHE A 86 2.79 1.20 -12.46
N SER A 87 2.63 1.26 -11.16
CA SER A 87 3.33 2.26 -10.34
C SER A 87 4.49 1.63 -9.58
N PRO A 88 5.72 2.09 -9.80
CA PRO A 88 6.87 1.57 -9.05
C PRO A 88 6.71 1.68 -7.53
N ILE A 89 6.04 2.74 -7.04
CA ILE A 89 5.82 2.94 -5.61
C ILE A 89 4.98 1.82 -4.99
N MET A 90 4.20 1.10 -5.80
CA MET A 90 3.34 0.00 -5.36
C MET A 90 4.06 -1.35 -5.34
N ILE A 91 5.32 -1.40 -5.74
CA ILE A 91 6.09 -2.63 -5.78
C ILE A 91 6.91 -2.74 -4.49
N ALA A 92 6.68 -3.79 -3.72
CA ALA A 92 7.45 -4.09 -2.52
C ALA A 92 8.43 -5.22 -2.79
N GLU A 93 9.65 -5.10 -2.29
CA GLU A 93 10.64 -6.17 -2.33
C GLU A 93 10.64 -6.89 -0.99
N GLU A 94 10.69 -8.20 -1.03
CA GLU A 94 10.75 -9.04 0.16
C GLU A 94 11.92 -10.00 0.05
N PHE A 95 12.61 -10.21 1.18
CA PHE A 95 13.67 -11.20 1.26
C PHE A 95 13.08 -12.52 1.71
N ASP A 96 13.30 -13.56 0.92
CA ASP A 96 12.88 -14.91 1.26
C ASP A 96 13.91 -15.56 2.19
N LYS A 97 13.53 -16.67 2.82
CA LYS A 97 14.38 -17.37 3.79
C LYS A 97 15.70 -17.87 3.21
N ASP A 98 15.71 -18.16 1.92
CA ASP A 98 16.90 -18.63 1.22
C ASP A 98 17.82 -17.50 0.75
N GLY A 99 17.48 -16.25 1.07
CA GLY A 99 18.25 -15.07 0.66
C GLY A 99 17.86 -14.51 -0.70
N SER A 100 16.90 -15.12 -1.39
CA SER A 100 16.40 -14.57 -2.65
C SER A 100 15.50 -13.38 -2.40
N ILE A 101 15.34 -12.54 -3.44
CA ILE A 101 14.46 -11.37 -3.39
C ILE A 101 13.25 -11.65 -4.25
N SER A 102 12.06 -11.52 -3.68
CA SER A 102 10.81 -11.57 -4.42
C SER A 102 10.12 -10.21 -4.40
N THR A 103 9.24 -9.98 -5.35
CA THR A 103 8.46 -8.75 -5.42
C THR A 103 6.99 -9.06 -5.27
N ARG A 104 6.25 -8.11 -4.69
CA ARG A 104 4.79 -8.20 -4.62
C ARG A 104 4.19 -6.82 -4.81
N ILE A 105 2.92 -6.77 -5.13
CA ILE A 105 2.17 -5.52 -5.29
C ILE A 105 1.58 -5.13 -3.93
N LYS A 106 1.86 -3.90 -3.49
CA LYS A 106 1.32 -3.38 -2.24
C LYS A 106 -0.18 -3.21 -2.33
N LYS A 107 -0.85 -3.40 -1.19
CA LYS A 107 -2.26 -3.03 -1.03
C LYS A 107 -2.34 -1.55 -0.66
N ILE A 108 -3.47 -0.91 -0.97
CA ILE A 108 -3.67 0.50 -0.62
C ILE A 108 -3.58 0.73 0.89
N ALA A 109 -3.98 -0.26 1.70
CA ALA A 109 -3.86 -0.19 3.15
C ALA A 109 -2.40 -0.14 3.66
N GLU A 110 -1.43 -0.48 2.80
CA GLU A 110 -0.01 -0.52 3.16
C GLU A 110 0.78 0.74 2.78
N VAL A 111 0.15 1.68 2.08
CA VAL A 111 0.86 2.87 1.58
C VAL A 111 0.55 4.10 2.42
N THR A 112 1.50 5.04 2.44
CA THR A 112 1.31 6.33 3.09
C THR A 112 0.48 7.26 2.22
N HIS A 113 0.04 8.39 2.82
CA HIS A 113 -0.67 9.43 2.08
C HIS A 113 0.15 9.93 0.89
N GLU A 114 1.44 10.21 1.12
CA GLU A 114 2.34 10.68 0.06
C GLU A 114 2.55 9.65 -1.04
N GLU A 115 2.67 8.39 -0.66
CA GLU A 115 2.81 7.31 -1.63
C GLU A 115 1.55 7.15 -2.49
N LEU A 116 0.37 7.30 -1.89
CA LEU A 116 -0.88 7.26 -2.66
C LEU A 116 -0.99 8.45 -3.60
N CYS A 117 -0.57 9.64 -3.17
CA CYS A 117 -0.51 10.81 -4.05
C CYS A 117 0.41 10.55 -5.24
N GLU A 118 1.57 9.97 -5.01
CA GLU A 118 2.52 9.65 -6.08
C GLU A 118 1.96 8.62 -7.06
N HIS A 119 1.30 7.60 -6.53
CA HIS A 119 0.61 6.61 -7.36
C HIS A 119 -0.44 7.26 -8.25
N ILE A 120 -1.28 8.13 -7.68
CA ILE A 120 -2.32 8.85 -8.41
C ILE A 120 -1.71 9.72 -9.51
N GLU A 121 -0.63 10.44 -9.21
CA GLU A 121 0.04 11.26 -10.24
C GLU A 121 0.58 10.40 -11.38
N THR A 122 1.17 9.25 -11.07
CA THR A 122 1.62 8.28 -12.07
C THR A 122 0.45 7.83 -12.96
N LEU A 123 -0.71 7.54 -12.35
CA LEU A 123 -1.90 7.12 -13.07
C LEU A 123 -2.49 8.25 -13.93
N LYS A 124 -2.48 9.48 -13.44
CA LYS A 124 -2.97 10.63 -14.21
C LYS A 124 -2.12 10.83 -15.47
N GLN A 125 -0.81 10.69 -15.35
CA GLN A 125 0.08 10.77 -16.49
C GLN A 125 -0.17 9.61 -17.46
N PHE A 126 -0.33 8.40 -16.96
CA PHE A 126 -0.67 7.23 -17.77
C PHE A 126 -1.99 7.42 -18.51
N ALA A 127 -3.00 7.96 -17.83
CA ALA A 127 -4.30 8.25 -18.44
C ALA A 127 -4.17 9.23 -19.60
N ALA A 128 -3.40 10.30 -19.42
CA ALA A 128 -3.20 11.30 -20.46
C ALA A 128 -2.43 10.75 -21.66
N GLU A 129 -1.36 9.99 -21.41
CA GLU A 129 -0.49 9.49 -22.47
C GLU A 129 -1.07 8.32 -23.25
N ASP A 130 -1.68 7.35 -22.55
CA ASP A 130 -2.13 6.10 -23.17
C ASP A 130 -3.60 6.06 -23.51
N PHE A 131 -4.42 6.85 -22.82
CA PHE A 131 -5.87 6.89 -23.03
C PHE A 131 -6.39 8.22 -23.53
N GLY A 132 -5.56 9.26 -23.48
CA GLY A 132 -5.96 10.60 -23.90
C GLY A 132 -7.07 11.20 -23.02
N ILE A 133 -7.15 10.78 -21.75
CA ILE A 133 -8.17 11.26 -20.82
C ILE A 133 -7.56 12.14 -19.74
N TYR A 134 -8.34 13.09 -19.26
CA TYR A 134 -7.97 13.97 -18.17
C TYR A 134 -8.76 13.57 -16.92
N ILE A 135 -8.06 13.32 -15.85
CA ILE A 135 -8.65 13.01 -14.55
C ILE A 135 -8.65 14.28 -13.71
N GLU A 136 -9.82 14.71 -13.26
CA GLU A 136 -9.98 15.95 -12.51
C GLU A 136 -9.25 15.91 -11.17
N ASP A 137 -8.70 17.05 -10.75
CA ASP A 137 -8.04 17.20 -9.47
C ASP A 137 -9.03 17.09 -8.30
N PRO A 138 -8.58 16.59 -7.12
CA PRO A 138 -9.46 16.44 -5.97
C PRO A 138 -10.15 17.73 -5.51
N ARG A 139 -9.49 18.86 -5.65
CA ARG A 139 -10.03 20.15 -5.19
C ARG A 139 -11.21 20.68 -6.02
N THR A 140 -11.51 20.03 -7.14
CA THR A 140 -12.71 20.35 -7.92
C THR A 140 -13.93 19.57 -7.42
N LEU A 141 -13.71 18.62 -6.53
CA LEU A 141 -14.74 17.72 -5.97
C LEU A 141 -15.17 18.23 -4.60
N LYS A 142 -15.81 19.37 -4.53
CA LYS A 142 -16.33 19.86 -3.26
C LYS A 142 -17.74 19.35 -3.01
#